data_da3e485aa3f289e6463aa43a9239e1c3
#
_entry.id   da3e485aa3f289e6463aa43a9239e1c3
#
_cell.length_a   1.000
_cell.length_b   1.000
_cell.length_c   1.000
_cell.angle_alpha   90.00
_cell.angle_beta   90.00
_cell.angle_gamma   90.00
#
_symmetry.space_group_name_H-M   'P 1'
#
loop_
_entity.id
_entity.type
_entity.pdbx_description
1 polymer ?
#
loop_
_entity_poly.entity_id
_entity_poly.type
_entity_poly.pdbx_seq_one_letter_code
_entity_poly.pdbx_strand_id
1 'polypeptide(L)'
;MPYIIDGKAISKQIKDELRDEVEKLTEAGINACLAVIQVGNDPASTVYVNNKKKACAYVGINSRSYELPEDTSEQTLLDLVQKLNEDPEVNGILVQLPLPKQIDEDKVIRTISPDKDVDGFHPVSVGRLWIGEKGFLSCTPAGVIQLLKRSGIEIEGKECVIIGRSNIVGKPMAALLLRENATVTVAHSKTKDLKSIAKRADILIVAIGKAKFITKDYIKEGAVVIDVGMHRDEQNHLCGDVDCEGVSSVVSAITPVPGGVGPMTIAMLMNNCVETIRGREERA
;
A
#
# COMPACT_ATOMS: atom_id res chain seq x y z
N MET A 1 17.54 10.71 -19.97
CA MET A 1 16.49 10.92 -18.95
C MET A 1 16.07 9.56 -18.43
N PRO A 2 15.79 9.39 -17.14
CA PRO A 2 15.36 8.13 -16.59
C PRO A 2 13.98 7.71 -17.14
N TYR A 3 13.70 6.41 -17.11
CA TYR A 3 12.36 5.93 -17.35
C TYR A 3 11.44 6.31 -16.16
N ILE A 4 10.33 6.96 -16.46
CA ILE A 4 9.34 7.33 -15.45
C ILE A 4 8.34 6.19 -15.28
N ILE A 5 8.31 5.60 -14.10
CA ILE A 5 7.38 4.52 -13.77
C ILE A 5 6.00 5.13 -13.50
N ASP A 6 5.11 5.09 -14.48
CA ASP A 6 3.79 5.73 -14.39
C ASP A 6 2.80 4.87 -13.59
N GLY A 7 2.74 5.14 -12.30
CA GLY A 7 1.82 4.43 -11.40
C GLY A 7 0.35 4.75 -11.65
N LYS A 8 0.02 5.90 -12.23
CA LYS A 8 -1.38 6.21 -12.62
C LYS A 8 -1.84 5.29 -13.75
N ALA A 9 -1.02 5.14 -14.80
CA ALA A 9 -1.34 4.28 -15.93
C ALA A 9 -1.46 2.80 -15.47
N ILE A 10 -0.49 2.30 -14.70
CA ILE A 10 -0.48 0.92 -14.19
C ILE A 10 -1.67 0.68 -13.24
N SER A 11 -1.94 1.61 -12.32
CA SER A 11 -3.11 1.53 -11.43
C SER A 11 -4.44 1.49 -12.19
N LYS A 12 -4.54 2.26 -13.28
CA LYS A 12 -5.74 2.24 -14.14
C LYS A 12 -5.90 0.88 -14.78
N GLN A 13 -4.83 0.34 -15.38
CA GLN A 13 -4.84 -0.97 -16.02
C GLN A 13 -5.30 -2.08 -15.06
N ILE A 14 -4.75 -2.13 -13.83
CA ILE A 14 -5.17 -3.10 -12.81
C ILE A 14 -6.66 -2.93 -12.46
N LYS A 15 -7.13 -1.70 -12.30
CA LYS A 15 -8.55 -1.45 -11.99
C LYS A 15 -9.48 -1.80 -13.15
N ASP A 16 -9.04 -1.67 -14.41
CA ASP A 16 -9.79 -2.13 -15.57
C ASP A 16 -9.90 -3.65 -15.57
N GLU A 17 -8.80 -4.37 -15.33
CA GLU A 17 -8.77 -5.83 -15.19
C GLU A 17 -9.71 -6.32 -14.07
N LEU A 18 -9.66 -5.66 -12.90
CA LEU A 18 -10.53 -5.99 -11.77
C LEU A 18 -12.00 -5.68 -12.04
N ARG A 19 -12.31 -4.59 -12.76
CA ARG A 19 -13.70 -4.27 -13.13
C ARG A 19 -14.30 -5.36 -14.00
N ASP A 20 -13.57 -5.81 -15.03
CA ASP A 20 -14.05 -6.86 -15.93
C ASP A 20 -14.26 -8.20 -15.19
N GLU A 21 -13.52 -8.44 -14.12
CA GLU A 21 -13.70 -9.59 -13.24
C GLU A 21 -14.90 -9.43 -12.30
N VAL A 22 -15.02 -8.26 -11.65
CA VAL A 22 -16.15 -7.99 -10.74
C VAL A 22 -17.49 -8.02 -11.49
N GLU A 23 -17.53 -7.57 -12.76
CA GLU A 23 -18.72 -7.68 -13.60
C GLU A 23 -19.18 -9.14 -13.74
N LYS A 24 -18.26 -10.04 -14.05
CA LYS A 24 -18.56 -11.50 -14.17
C LYS A 24 -19.03 -12.10 -12.84
N LEU A 25 -18.38 -11.72 -11.74
CA LEU A 25 -18.78 -12.17 -10.41
C LEU A 25 -20.18 -11.67 -10.04
N THR A 26 -20.50 -10.43 -10.38
CA THR A 26 -21.81 -9.83 -10.14
C THR A 26 -22.91 -10.52 -10.97
N GLU A 27 -22.63 -10.87 -12.24
CA GLU A 27 -23.54 -11.67 -13.08
C GLU A 27 -23.80 -13.06 -12.49
N ALA A 28 -22.82 -13.65 -11.80
CA ALA A 28 -22.96 -14.89 -11.03
C ALA A 28 -23.64 -14.72 -9.65
N GLY A 29 -24.10 -13.50 -9.31
CA GLY A 29 -24.73 -13.18 -8.04
C GLY A 29 -23.78 -12.94 -6.87
N ILE A 30 -22.47 -12.83 -7.13
CA ILE A 30 -21.43 -12.62 -6.12
C ILE A 30 -21.06 -11.13 -6.10
N ASN A 31 -21.34 -10.45 -4.97
CA ASN A 31 -21.07 -9.02 -4.83
C ASN A 31 -19.98 -8.78 -3.79
N ALA A 32 -18.99 -7.96 -4.15
CA ALA A 32 -17.99 -7.47 -3.21
C ALA A 32 -18.50 -6.23 -2.47
N CYS A 33 -18.23 -6.15 -1.17
CA CYS A 33 -18.57 -5.01 -0.34
C CYS A 33 -17.41 -4.64 0.60
N LEU A 34 -16.94 -3.40 0.50
CA LEU A 34 -15.93 -2.81 1.36
C LEU A 34 -16.58 -1.87 2.38
N ALA A 35 -16.39 -2.15 3.68
CA ALA A 35 -16.67 -1.21 4.75
C ALA A 35 -15.46 -0.30 4.99
N VAL A 36 -15.64 1.01 4.86
CA VAL A 36 -14.62 2.03 5.10
C VAL A 36 -15.00 2.85 6.31
N ILE A 37 -14.16 2.82 7.34
CA ILE A 37 -14.37 3.56 8.59
C ILE A 37 -13.35 4.70 8.66
N GLN A 38 -13.83 5.91 8.92
CA GLN A 38 -13.02 7.08 9.23
C GLN A 38 -13.44 7.64 10.58
N VAL A 39 -12.47 7.95 11.45
CA VAL A 39 -12.71 8.61 12.74
C VAL A 39 -12.08 10.00 12.68
N GLY A 40 -12.89 11.02 12.93
CA GLY A 40 -12.46 12.42 12.79
C GLY A 40 -12.48 12.94 11.36
N ASN A 41 -12.06 14.19 11.20
CA ASN A 41 -12.18 14.96 9.95
C ASN A 41 -10.80 15.40 9.40
N ASP A 42 -9.74 14.59 9.58
CA ASP A 42 -8.44 14.92 9.00
C ASP A 42 -8.56 15.09 7.47
N PRO A 43 -8.19 16.27 6.92
CA PRO A 43 -8.37 16.55 5.50
C PRO A 43 -7.63 15.59 4.56
N ALA A 44 -6.44 15.12 4.97
CA ALA A 44 -5.68 14.18 4.17
C ALA A 44 -6.38 12.82 4.13
N SER A 45 -6.83 12.31 5.28
CA SER A 45 -7.61 11.07 5.40
C SER A 45 -8.89 11.11 4.58
N THR A 46 -9.60 12.23 4.61
CA THR A 46 -10.84 12.43 3.84
C THR A 46 -10.61 12.36 2.33
N VAL A 47 -9.51 12.93 1.83
CA VAL A 47 -9.11 12.79 0.40
C VAL A 47 -8.86 11.33 0.04
N TYR A 48 -8.13 10.59 0.90
CA TYR A 48 -7.86 9.16 0.67
C TYR A 48 -9.14 8.31 0.68
N VAL A 49 -10.02 8.52 1.66
CA VAL A 49 -11.32 7.82 1.74
C VAL A 49 -12.16 8.09 0.50
N ASN A 50 -12.25 9.34 0.05
CA ASN A 50 -12.98 9.69 -1.16
C ASN A 50 -12.40 9.05 -2.42
N ASN A 51 -11.08 8.95 -2.54
CA ASN A 51 -10.43 8.27 -3.66
C ASN A 51 -10.68 6.75 -3.63
N LYS A 52 -10.73 6.13 -2.45
CA LYS A 52 -11.10 4.73 -2.26
C LYS A 52 -12.56 4.47 -2.67
N LYS A 53 -13.51 5.34 -2.23
CA LYS A 53 -14.92 5.27 -2.65
C LYS A 53 -15.07 5.36 -4.17
N LYS A 54 -14.37 6.30 -4.82
CA LYS A 54 -14.36 6.43 -6.29
C LYS A 54 -13.81 5.18 -6.97
N ALA A 55 -12.76 4.58 -6.41
CA ALA A 55 -12.16 3.36 -6.95
C ALA A 55 -13.11 2.16 -6.80
N CYS A 56 -13.79 2.02 -5.66
CA CYS A 56 -14.84 1.01 -5.48
C CYS A 56 -15.94 1.15 -6.56
N ALA A 57 -16.48 2.35 -6.73
CA ALA A 57 -17.50 2.63 -7.75
C ALA A 57 -17.00 2.33 -9.17
N TYR A 58 -15.73 2.61 -9.47
CA TYR A 58 -15.12 2.36 -10.77
C TYR A 58 -14.97 0.87 -11.08
N VAL A 59 -14.61 0.07 -10.05
CA VAL A 59 -14.41 -1.38 -10.19
C VAL A 59 -15.70 -2.18 -10.06
N GLY A 60 -16.78 -1.57 -9.52
CA GLY A 60 -18.05 -2.26 -9.27
C GLY A 60 -18.16 -2.88 -7.87
N ILE A 61 -17.29 -2.47 -6.93
CA ILE A 61 -17.33 -2.90 -5.53
C ILE A 61 -18.28 -2.01 -4.75
N ASN A 62 -19.24 -2.59 -4.03
CA ASN A 62 -20.08 -1.84 -3.09
C ASN A 62 -19.24 -1.24 -1.96
N SER A 63 -19.50 0.01 -1.59
CA SER A 63 -18.79 0.67 -0.50
C SER A 63 -19.76 1.18 0.56
N ARG A 64 -19.60 0.72 1.80
CA ARG A 64 -20.31 1.24 2.99
C ARG A 64 -19.36 2.13 3.78
N SER A 65 -19.72 3.39 3.97
CA SER A 65 -18.90 4.36 4.69
C SER A 65 -19.45 4.62 6.09
N TYR A 66 -18.56 4.64 7.05
CA TYR A 66 -18.83 4.96 8.45
C TYR A 66 -17.92 6.12 8.86
N GLU A 67 -18.51 7.30 8.98
CA GLU A 67 -17.84 8.54 9.39
C GLU A 67 -18.17 8.79 10.85
N LEU A 68 -17.19 8.61 11.73
CA LEU A 68 -17.34 8.72 13.17
C LEU A 68 -16.75 10.05 13.67
N PRO A 69 -17.34 10.69 14.69
CA PRO A 69 -16.77 11.88 15.32
C PRO A 69 -15.35 11.65 15.86
N GLU A 70 -14.55 12.72 15.97
CA GLU A 70 -13.16 12.64 16.45
C GLU A 70 -13.06 12.18 17.91
N ASP A 71 -14.08 12.48 18.72
CA ASP A 71 -14.19 12.08 20.13
C ASP A 71 -14.76 10.67 20.34
N THR A 72 -14.94 9.90 19.25
CA THR A 72 -15.40 8.50 19.32
C THR A 72 -14.52 7.70 20.28
N SER A 73 -15.14 6.95 21.18
CA SER A 73 -14.41 6.07 22.08
C SER A 73 -13.82 4.85 21.35
N GLU A 74 -12.70 4.32 21.86
CA GLU A 74 -12.13 3.07 21.35
C GLU A 74 -13.18 1.95 21.35
N GLN A 75 -13.94 1.78 22.42
CA GLN A 75 -14.95 0.72 22.52
C GLN A 75 -16.01 0.83 21.42
N THR A 76 -16.50 2.05 21.13
CA THR A 76 -17.49 2.28 20.04
C THR A 76 -16.95 1.84 18.69
N LEU A 77 -15.67 2.13 18.39
CA LEU A 77 -15.05 1.70 17.15
C LEU A 77 -14.88 0.18 17.11
N LEU A 78 -14.43 -0.44 18.20
CA LEU A 78 -14.26 -1.90 18.28
C LEU A 78 -15.59 -2.64 18.11
N ASP A 79 -16.66 -2.14 18.72
CA ASP A 79 -18.01 -2.73 18.58
C ASP A 79 -18.50 -2.64 17.14
N LEU A 80 -18.23 -1.52 16.44
CA LEU A 80 -18.53 -1.39 15.02
C LEU A 80 -17.74 -2.39 14.18
N VAL A 81 -16.43 -2.51 14.41
CA VAL A 81 -15.58 -3.48 13.69
C VAL A 81 -16.08 -4.90 13.94
N GLN A 82 -16.43 -5.25 15.18
CA GLN A 82 -16.96 -6.58 15.49
C GLN A 82 -18.29 -6.86 14.76
N LYS A 83 -19.20 -5.90 14.73
CA LYS A 83 -20.44 -6.00 13.95
C LYS A 83 -20.18 -6.22 12.46
N LEU A 84 -19.19 -5.55 11.88
CA LEU A 84 -18.81 -5.70 10.48
C LEU A 84 -18.09 -7.04 10.21
N ASN A 85 -17.36 -7.58 11.18
CA ASN A 85 -16.80 -8.93 11.09
C ASN A 85 -17.90 -9.99 10.95
N GLU A 86 -19.02 -9.81 11.65
CA GLU A 86 -20.15 -10.73 11.68
C GLU A 86 -21.11 -10.54 10.48
N ASP A 87 -21.05 -9.39 9.80
CA ASP A 87 -21.90 -9.10 8.65
C ASP A 87 -21.47 -9.91 7.41
N PRO A 88 -22.27 -10.88 6.91
CA PRO A 88 -21.92 -11.70 5.77
C PRO A 88 -21.88 -10.92 4.43
N GLU A 89 -22.50 -9.76 4.37
CA GLU A 89 -22.48 -8.90 3.18
C GLU A 89 -21.21 -8.05 3.10
N VAL A 90 -20.47 -7.89 4.21
CA VAL A 90 -19.20 -7.17 4.23
C VAL A 90 -18.07 -8.14 3.97
N ASN A 91 -17.34 -7.93 2.87
CA ASN A 91 -16.23 -8.77 2.47
C ASN A 91 -14.87 -8.24 2.95
N GLY A 92 -14.71 -6.93 3.01
CA GLY A 92 -13.50 -6.27 3.49
C GLY A 92 -13.80 -5.16 4.48
N ILE A 93 -12.92 -4.95 5.45
CA ILE A 93 -12.99 -3.86 6.42
C ILE A 93 -11.71 -3.05 6.32
N LEU A 94 -11.86 -1.74 6.20
CA LEU A 94 -10.77 -0.78 6.21
C LEU A 94 -11.04 0.28 7.27
N VAL A 95 -10.12 0.46 8.21
CA VAL A 95 -10.12 1.57 9.15
C VAL A 95 -9.02 2.54 8.73
N GLN A 96 -9.42 3.75 8.34
CA GLN A 96 -8.48 4.75 7.84
C GLN A 96 -7.55 5.25 8.95
N LEU A 97 -6.26 5.06 8.78
CA LEU A 97 -5.22 5.60 9.66
C LEU A 97 -4.77 7.00 9.20
N PRO A 98 -4.26 7.86 10.10
CA PRO A 98 -4.11 7.62 11.55
C PRO A 98 -5.43 7.75 12.32
N LEU A 99 -5.50 7.13 13.49
CA LEU A 99 -6.62 7.26 14.42
C LEU A 99 -6.37 8.37 15.47
N PRO A 100 -7.43 8.94 16.07
CA PRO A 100 -7.30 9.83 17.21
C PRO A 100 -6.58 9.17 18.39
N LYS A 101 -5.85 9.96 19.19
CA LYS A 101 -4.94 9.48 20.24
C LYS A 101 -5.57 8.59 21.32
N GLN A 102 -6.89 8.70 21.55
CA GLN A 102 -7.62 7.89 22.52
C GLN A 102 -7.89 6.46 22.04
N ILE A 103 -7.55 6.14 20.78
CA ILE A 103 -7.79 4.83 20.17
C ILE A 103 -6.45 4.15 19.88
N ASP A 104 -6.29 2.92 20.34
CA ASP A 104 -5.14 2.08 20.06
C ASP A 104 -5.26 1.44 18.67
N GLU A 105 -4.44 1.90 17.71
CA GLU A 105 -4.42 1.40 16.34
C GLU A 105 -4.14 -0.12 16.28
N ASP A 106 -3.21 -0.63 17.09
CA ASP A 106 -2.85 -2.05 17.09
C ASP A 106 -4.03 -2.91 17.55
N LYS A 107 -4.81 -2.43 18.53
CA LYS A 107 -6.00 -3.11 19.01
C LYS A 107 -7.10 -3.15 17.96
N VAL A 108 -7.32 -2.04 17.25
CA VAL A 108 -8.28 -1.97 16.14
C VAL A 108 -7.89 -2.93 15.02
N ILE A 109 -6.63 -2.91 14.57
CA ILE A 109 -6.12 -3.81 13.54
C ILE A 109 -6.34 -5.28 13.93
N ARG A 110 -6.06 -5.65 15.19
CA ARG A 110 -6.26 -7.02 15.69
C ARG A 110 -7.72 -7.43 15.85
N THR A 111 -8.64 -6.48 15.93
CA THR A 111 -10.08 -6.76 16.02
C THR A 111 -10.70 -7.05 14.67
N ILE A 112 -10.11 -6.56 13.57
CA ILE A 112 -10.54 -6.91 12.21
C ILE A 112 -10.32 -8.41 11.99
N SER A 113 -11.31 -9.12 11.45
CA SER A 113 -11.12 -10.52 11.06
C SER A 113 -10.01 -10.65 10.02
N PRO A 114 -9.04 -11.57 10.18
CA PRO A 114 -8.00 -11.81 9.18
C PRO A 114 -8.54 -12.06 7.77
N ASP A 115 -9.74 -12.62 7.64
CA ASP A 115 -10.39 -12.89 6.36
C ASP A 115 -11.08 -11.64 5.75
N LYS A 116 -11.08 -10.51 6.48
CA LYS A 116 -11.63 -9.22 6.03
C LYS A 116 -10.59 -8.08 6.11
N ASP A 117 -9.34 -8.38 6.47
CA ASP A 117 -8.22 -7.45 6.59
C ASP A 117 -7.66 -7.05 5.22
N VAL A 118 -8.41 -6.27 4.47
CA VAL A 118 -8.04 -5.90 3.09
C VAL A 118 -6.85 -4.93 2.99
N ASP A 119 -6.41 -4.31 4.08
CA ASP A 119 -5.16 -3.54 4.14
C ASP A 119 -3.92 -4.44 4.32
N GLY A 120 -4.11 -5.69 4.79
CA GLY A 120 -3.03 -6.65 5.03
C GLY A 120 -2.15 -6.29 6.23
N PHE A 121 -2.72 -5.65 7.28
CA PHE A 121 -1.99 -5.20 8.47
C PHE A 121 -2.15 -6.14 9.66
N HIS A 122 -3.15 -7.01 9.64
CA HIS A 122 -3.38 -7.96 10.73
C HIS A 122 -2.17 -8.88 10.92
N PRO A 123 -1.76 -9.20 12.17
CA PRO A 123 -0.60 -10.08 12.41
C PRO A 123 -0.66 -11.43 11.72
N VAL A 124 -1.85 -11.99 11.50
CA VAL A 124 -2.04 -13.23 10.72
C VAL A 124 -1.67 -13.01 9.25
N SER A 125 -2.14 -11.91 8.61
CA SER A 125 -1.79 -11.57 7.23
C SER A 125 -0.28 -11.37 7.07
N VAL A 126 0.34 -10.65 8.03
CA VAL A 126 1.80 -10.43 8.07
C VAL A 126 2.54 -11.75 8.26
N GLY A 127 2.08 -12.65 9.14
CA GLY A 127 2.68 -13.97 9.36
C GLY A 127 2.63 -14.83 8.10
N ARG A 128 1.46 -14.93 7.46
CA ARG A 128 1.27 -15.65 6.18
C ARG A 128 2.19 -15.12 5.08
N LEU A 129 2.34 -13.79 4.99
CA LEU A 129 3.28 -13.18 4.04
C LEU A 129 4.72 -13.69 4.26
N TRP A 130 5.20 -13.72 5.50
CA TRP A 130 6.57 -14.13 5.82
C TRP A 130 6.85 -15.61 5.58
N ILE A 131 5.88 -16.48 5.78
CA ILE A 131 6.03 -17.93 5.57
C ILE A 131 5.60 -18.40 4.18
N GLY A 132 5.20 -17.47 3.30
CA GLY A 132 4.83 -17.79 1.92
C GLY A 132 3.42 -18.35 1.73
N GLU A 133 2.57 -18.28 2.75
CA GLU A 133 1.17 -18.70 2.65
C GLU A 133 0.28 -17.69 1.92
N LYS A 134 -0.89 -18.16 1.44
CA LYS A 134 -1.92 -17.31 0.83
C LYS A 134 -2.54 -16.42 1.90
N GLY A 135 -2.67 -15.13 1.61
CA GLY A 135 -3.28 -14.13 2.50
C GLY A 135 -3.23 -12.75 1.89
N PHE A 136 -3.86 -11.77 2.55
CA PHE A 136 -3.84 -10.41 2.08
C PHE A 136 -2.45 -9.80 2.21
N LEU A 137 -2.04 -9.10 1.16
CA LEU A 137 -0.77 -8.40 1.13
C LEU A 137 -0.98 -6.92 1.48
N SER A 138 -0.07 -6.35 2.25
CA SER A 138 -0.08 -4.90 2.49
C SER A 138 -0.11 -4.15 1.15
N CYS A 139 -1.11 -3.27 0.97
CA CYS A 139 -1.44 -2.69 -0.34
C CYS A 139 -0.30 -1.91 -0.97
N THR A 140 0.41 -1.06 -0.20
CA THR A 140 1.52 -0.25 -0.74
C THR A 140 2.70 -1.12 -1.21
N PRO A 141 3.23 -2.06 -0.42
CA PRO A 141 4.26 -2.99 -0.89
C PRO A 141 3.85 -3.85 -2.07
N ALA A 142 2.62 -4.37 -2.08
CA ALA A 142 2.10 -5.12 -3.23
C ALA A 142 2.05 -4.24 -4.49
N GLY A 143 1.65 -2.97 -4.34
CA GLY A 143 1.67 -1.99 -5.42
C GLY A 143 3.06 -1.73 -5.97
N VAL A 144 4.08 -1.68 -5.13
CA VAL A 144 5.49 -1.54 -5.55
C VAL A 144 5.94 -2.74 -6.39
N ILE A 145 5.61 -3.97 -5.98
CA ILE A 145 5.91 -5.17 -6.78
C ILE A 145 5.22 -5.10 -8.16
N GLN A 146 3.95 -4.69 -8.20
CA GLN A 146 3.25 -4.52 -9.48
C GLN A 146 3.86 -3.42 -10.37
N LEU A 147 4.32 -2.30 -9.78
CA LEU A 147 5.05 -1.27 -10.52
C LEU A 147 6.30 -1.83 -11.18
N LEU A 148 7.13 -2.55 -10.45
CA LEU A 148 8.35 -3.16 -10.97
C LEU A 148 8.05 -4.17 -12.09
N LYS A 149 7.17 -5.14 -11.84
CA LYS A 149 6.82 -6.18 -12.81
C LYS A 149 6.20 -5.63 -14.09
N ARG A 150 5.21 -4.74 -13.96
CA ARG A 150 4.50 -4.17 -15.14
C ARG A 150 5.35 -3.14 -15.91
N SER A 151 6.43 -2.65 -15.29
CA SER A 151 7.44 -1.83 -15.97
C SER A 151 8.58 -2.65 -16.61
N GLY A 152 8.52 -3.97 -16.56
CA GLY A 152 9.57 -4.85 -17.10
C GLY A 152 10.89 -4.82 -16.30
N ILE A 153 10.83 -4.39 -15.02
CA ILE A 153 12.00 -4.32 -14.14
C ILE A 153 12.17 -5.67 -13.46
N GLU A 154 13.28 -6.33 -13.74
CA GLU A 154 13.64 -7.60 -13.13
C GLU A 154 13.98 -7.43 -11.65
N ILE A 155 13.42 -8.29 -10.79
CA ILE A 155 13.62 -8.25 -9.34
C ILE A 155 14.53 -9.40 -8.90
N GLU A 156 14.42 -10.57 -9.55
CA GLU A 156 15.18 -11.76 -9.23
C GLU A 156 16.69 -11.51 -9.31
N GLY A 157 17.40 -11.92 -8.27
CA GLY A 157 18.86 -11.77 -8.17
C GLY A 157 19.35 -10.34 -7.93
N LYS A 158 18.47 -9.33 -7.87
CA LYS A 158 18.87 -7.92 -7.64
C LYS A 158 19.15 -7.65 -6.15
N GLU A 159 20.09 -6.76 -5.89
CA GLU A 159 20.29 -6.18 -4.57
C GLU A 159 19.26 -5.07 -4.33
N CYS A 160 18.30 -5.35 -3.45
CA CYS A 160 17.23 -4.42 -3.09
C CYS A 160 17.52 -3.83 -1.71
N VAL A 161 17.59 -2.49 -1.63
CA VAL A 161 17.71 -1.80 -0.36
C VAL A 161 16.42 -1.06 -0.07
N ILE A 162 15.86 -1.29 1.12
CA ILE A 162 14.67 -0.59 1.63
C ILE A 162 15.13 0.37 2.70
N ILE A 163 14.88 1.66 2.53
CA ILE A 163 15.07 2.66 3.58
C ILE A 163 13.72 2.92 4.24
N GLY A 164 13.54 2.33 5.43
CA GLY A 164 12.29 2.34 6.19
C GLY A 164 11.98 0.96 6.76
N ARG A 165 11.37 0.92 7.97
CA ARG A 165 11.05 -0.35 8.66
C ARG A 165 9.69 -0.34 9.36
N SER A 166 8.74 0.43 8.84
CA SER A 166 7.38 0.44 9.36
C SER A 166 6.70 -0.93 9.20
N ASN A 167 5.72 -1.22 10.05
CA ASN A 167 4.94 -2.45 9.95
C ASN A 167 4.07 -2.50 8.69
N ILE A 168 3.68 -1.32 8.18
CA ILE A 168 2.75 -1.20 7.06
C ILE A 168 3.44 -1.12 5.68
N VAL A 169 4.74 -0.76 5.62
CA VAL A 169 5.48 -0.65 4.35
C VAL A 169 6.82 -1.38 4.41
N GLY A 170 7.77 -0.95 5.23
CA GLY A 170 9.17 -1.41 5.13
C GLY A 170 9.35 -2.90 5.38
N LYS A 171 8.72 -3.44 6.44
CA LYS A 171 8.80 -4.88 6.76
C LYS A 171 8.07 -5.75 5.72
N PRO A 172 6.81 -5.47 5.35
CA PRO A 172 6.15 -6.27 4.32
C PRO A 172 6.80 -6.13 2.95
N MET A 173 7.42 -4.98 2.62
CA MET A 173 8.20 -4.82 1.39
C MET A 173 9.39 -5.77 1.34
N ALA A 174 10.10 -5.95 2.47
CA ALA A 174 11.21 -6.90 2.55
C ALA A 174 10.74 -8.33 2.29
N ALA A 175 9.64 -8.75 2.89
CA ALA A 175 9.07 -10.08 2.67
C ALA A 175 8.65 -10.29 1.21
N LEU A 176 8.02 -9.29 0.57
CA LEU A 176 7.61 -9.40 -0.83
C LEU A 176 8.80 -9.48 -1.78
N LEU A 177 9.84 -8.68 -1.58
CA LEU A 177 11.05 -8.74 -2.41
C LEU A 177 11.79 -10.08 -2.25
N LEU A 178 11.84 -10.63 -1.03
CA LEU A 178 12.37 -11.98 -0.81
C LEU A 178 11.57 -13.05 -1.57
N ARG A 179 10.24 -12.94 -1.63
CA ARG A 179 9.38 -13.83 -2.43
C ARG A 179 9.64 -13.71 -3.94
N GLU A 180 10.14 -12.57 -4.39
CA GLU A 180 10.55 -12.32 -5.77
C GLU A 180 12.05 -12.66 -6.01
N ASN A 181 12.68 -13.42 -5.13
CA ASN A 181 14.08 -13.89 -5.22
C ASN A 181 15.12 -12.74 -5.21
N ALA A 182 14.81 -11.58 -4.61
CA ALA A 182 15.79 -10.51 -4.42
C ALA A 182 16.67 -10.76 -3.18
N THR A 183 17.90 -10.21 -3.20
CA THR A 183 18.70 -10.01 -1.99
C THR A 183 18.28 -8.71 -1.31
N VAL A 184 17.83 -8.79 -0.06
CA VAL A 184 17.17 -7.65 0.60
C VAL A 184 17.97 -7.14 1.78
N THR A 185 18.22 -5.83 1.80
CA THR A 185 18.76 -5.09 2.95
C THR A 185 17.73 -4.08 3.45
N VAL A 186 17.40 -4.11 4.75
CA VAL A 186 16.52 -3.11 5.38
C VAL A 186 17.37 -2.13 6.19
N ALA A 187 17.34 -0.86 5.80
CA ALA A 187 18.03 0.24 6.47
C ALA A 187 17.03 1.19 7.15
N HIS A 188 17.47 1.91 8.17
CA HIS A 188 16.60 2.76 8.98
C HIS A 188 17.38 3.86 9.71
N SER A 189 16.73 4.68 10.49
CA SER A 189 17.33 5.84 11.21
C SER A 189 18.48 5.50 12.18
N LYS A 190 18.69 4.23 12.52
CA LYS A 190 19.81 3.75 13.36
C LYS A 190 20.91 3.04 12.55
N THR A 191 20.74 2.93 11.25
CA THR A 191 21.73 2.34 10.35
C THR A 191 22.95 3.24 10.27
N LYS A 192 24.13 2.67 10.51
CA LYS A 192 25.41 3.37 10.33
C LYS A 192 25.72 3.41 8.84
N ASP A 193 26.31 4.51 8.39
CA ASP A 193 26.71 4.74 7.00
C ASP A 193 25.60 4.38 5.98
N LEU A 194 24.42 5.00 6.17
CA LEU A 194 23.24 4.78 5.33
C LEU A 194 23.55 5.03 3.84
N LYS A 195 24.41 5.98 3.51
CA LYS A 195 24.78 6.29 2.12
C LYS A 195 25.47 5.11 1.44
N SER A 196 26.45 4.52 2.10
CA SER A 196 27.18 3.37 1.56
C SER A 196 26.26 2.16 1.34
N ILE A 197 25.34 1.90 2.27
CA ILE A 197 24.36 0.81 2.14
C ILE A 197 23.39 1.08 0.98
N ALA A 198 22.86 2.30 0.89
CA ALA A 198 21.91 2.66 -0.17
C ALA A 198 22.54 2.58 -1.57
N LYS A 199 23.82 2.97 -1.70
CA LYS A 199 24.58 2.88 -2.97
C LYS A 199 24.81 1.47 -3.51
N ARG A 200 24.52 0.43 -2.74
CA ARG A 200 24.61 -0.95 -3.23
C ARG A 200 23.41 -1.35 -4.06
N ALA A 201 22.27 -0.64 -3.88
CA ALA A 201 21.00 -1.03 -4.42
C ALA A 201 20.93 -0.99 -5.95
N ASP A 202 20.56 -2.10 -6.57
CA ASP A 202 20.02 -2.13 -7.93
C ASP A 202 18.60 -1.55 -7.96
N ILE A 203 17.83 -1.86 -6.89
CA ILE A 203 16.49 -1.31 -6.64
C ILE A 203 16.48 -0.67 -5.25
N LEU A 204 16.29 0.64 -5.19
CA LEU A 204 16.20 1.39 -3.95
C LEU A 204 14.75 1.76 -3.68
N ILE A 205 14.21 1.33 -2.53
CA ILE A 205 12.86 1.66 -2.08
C ILE A 205 12.96 2.58 -0.87
N VAL A 206 12.32 3.75 -0.96
CA VAL A 206 12.41 4.80 0.06
C VAL A 206 11.04 5.02 0.70
N ALA A 207 10.93 4.79 2.01
CA ALA A 207 9.71 4.91 2.80
C ALA A 207 10.04 5.42 4.22
N ILE A 208 10.55 6.65 4.33
CA ILE A 208 11.07 7.22 5.58
C ILE A 208 10.26 8.40 6.13
N GLY A 209 9.36 8.96 5.33
CA GLY A 209 8.54 10.08 5.74
C GLY A 209 9.33 11.39 5.88
N LYS A 210 10.34 11.64 5.03
CA LYS A 210 11.17 12.85 5.05
C LYS A 210 11.35 13.41 3.65
N ALA A 211 10.70 14.55 3.39
CA ALA A 211 10.72 15.21 2.09
C ALA A 211 12.13 15.43 1.54
N LYS A 212 12.37 14.97 0.30
CA LYS A 212 13.62 15.19 -0.46
C LYS A 212 14.92 14.81 0.27
N PHE A 213 14.84 13.88 1.23
CA PHE A 213 16.00 13.49 2.04
C PHE A 213 17.03 12.67 1.22
N ILE A 214 16.58 11.84 0.28
CA ILE A 214 17.47 11.02 -0.54
C ILE A 214 17.92 11.80 -1.76
N THR A 215 19.22 12.11 -1.78
CA THR A 215 19.90 12.79 -2.88
C THR A 215 20.76 11.82 -3.68
N LYS A 216 21.40 12.27 -4.76
CA LYS A 216 22.32 11.46 -5.60
C LYS A 216 23.42 10.73 -4.82
N ASP A 217 23.77 11.24 -3.64
CA ASP A 217 24.79 10.64 -2.78
C ASP A 217 24.38 9.28 -2.19
N TYR A 218 23.12 8.96 -2.23
CA TYR A 218 22.56 7.68 -1.76
C TYR A 218 22.35 6.66 -2.87
N ILE A 219 22.54 7.05 -4.13
CA ILE A 219 22.09 6.26 -5.28
C ILE A 219 23.29 5.66 -6.02
N LYS A 220 23.16 4.38 -6.36
CA LYS A 220 24.03 3.71 -7.32
C LYS A 220 23.70 4.19 -8.73
N GLU A 221 24.69 4.45 -9.55
CA GLU A 221 24.46 4.78 -10.96
C GLU A 221 23.68 3.67 -11.68
N GLY A 222 22.63 4.06 -12.38
CA GLY A 222 21.75 3.13 -13.07
C GLY A 222 20.70 2.44 -12.19
N ALA A 223 20.62 2.75 -10.90
CA ALA A 223 19.63 2.15 -10.00
C ALA A 223 18.19 2.52 -10.39
N VAL A 224 17.26 1.62 -10.08
CA VAL A 224 15.83 1.89 -10.07
C VAL A 224 15.44 2.44 -8.71
N VAL A 225 14.68 3.54 -8.66
CA VAL A 225 14.26 4.18 -7.42
C VAL A 225 12.74 4.20 -7.29
N ILE A 226 12.23 3.65 -6.21
CA ILE A 226 10.81 3.66 -5.84
C ILE A 226 10.63 4.58 -4.63
N ASP A 227 10.04 5.73 -4.86
CA ASP A 227 9.71 6.70 -3.81
C ASP A 227 8.29 6.47 -3.30
N VAL A 228 8.17 6.01 -2.06
CA VAL A 228 6.89 5.76 -1.36
C VAL A 228 6.43 7.00 -0.60
N GLY A 229 7.34 7.96 -0.38
CA GLY A 229 7.05 9.18 0.37
C GLY A 229 5.99 10.04 -0.30
N MET A 230 5.19 10.73 0.52
CA MET A 230 4.26 11.74 0.04
C MET A 230 4.15 12.86 1.07
N HIS A 231 4.65 14.02 0.69
CA HIS A 231 4.74 15.21 1.52
C HIS A 231 4.27 16.44 0.75
N ARG A 232 4.15 17.54 1.46
CA ARG A 232 4.07 18.87 0.85
C ARG A 232 5.36 19.63 1.18
N ASP A 233 5.96 20.22 0.16
CA ASP A 233 7.12 21.11 0.34
C ASP A 233 6.69 22.50 0.86
N GLU A 234 7.64 23.39 1.03
CA GLU A 234 7.42 24.75 1.54
C GLU A 234 6.49 25.58 0.63
N GLN A 235 6.40 25.25 -0.66
CA GLN A 235 5.50 25.87 -1.62
C GLN A 235 4.15 25.12 -1.74
N ASN A 236 3.88 24.16 -0.84
CA ASN A 236 2.67 23.33 -0.83
C ASN A 236 2.55 22.37 -2.04
N HIS A 237 3.61 22.13 -2.81
CA HIS A 237 3.65 21.12 -3.86
C HIS A 237 3.85 19.73 -3.26
N LEU A 238 3.25 18.73 -3.89
CA LEU A 238 3.46 17.33 -3.51
C LEU A 238 4.87 16.87 -3.92
N CYS A 239 5.60 16.29 -2.99
CA CYS A 239 6.93 15.70 -3.19
C CYS A 239 7.07 14.40 -2.41
N GLY A 240 8.10 13.62 -2.74
CA GLY A 240 8.42 12.38 -2.05
C GLY A 240 9.59 12.50 -1.08
N ASP A 241 10.09 11.35 -0.67
CA ASP A 241 11.29 11.21 0.17
C ASP A 241 12.59 11.43 -0.63
N VAL A 242 12.51 11.35 -1.98
CA VAL A 242 13.64 11.46 -2.90
C VAL A 242 13.64 12.84 -3.56
N ASP A 243 14.82 13.45 -3.68
CA ASP A 243 15.04 14.62 -4.52
C ASP A 243 15.03 14.22 -6.00
N CYS A 244 13.82 14.09 -6.56
CA CYS A 244 13.60 13.52 -7.90
C CYS A 244 14.39 14.27 -8.99
N GLU A 245 14.47 15.59 -8.92
CA GLU A 245 15.22 16.39 -9.89
C GLU A 245 16.73 16.15 -9.76
N GLY A 246 17.23 16.20 -8.51
CA GLY A 246 18.66 16.03 -8.22
C GLY A 246 19.20 14.64 -8.55
N VAL A 247 18.35 13.60 -8.54
CA VAL A 247 18.75 12.22 -8.86
C VAL A 247 18.54 11.80 -10.31
N SER A 248 17.82 12.60 -11.11
CA SER A 248 17.39 12.24 -12.47
C SER A 248 18.54 11.88 -13.43
N SER A 249 19.74 12.39 -13.18
CA SER A 249 20.92 12.12 -14.02
C SER A 249 21.60 10.78 -13.71
N VAL A 250 21.31 10.14 -12.57
CA VAL A 250 22.01 8.93 -12.09
C VAL A 250 21.14 7.70 -12.02
N VAL A 251 19.81 7.83 -12.07
CA VAL A 251 18.87 6.70 -12.02
C VAL A 251 18.49 6.20 -13.41
N SER A 252 18.25 4.89 -13.57
CA SER A 252 17.70 4.32 -14.80
C SER A 252 16.18 4.46 -14.87
N ALA A 253 15.49 4.32 -13.73
CA ALA A 253 14.05 4.47 -13.60
C ALA A 253 13.67 5.03 -12.22
N ILE A 254 12.56 5.78 -12.17
CA ILE A 254 12.07 6.38 -10.93
C ILE A 254 10.54 6.52 -10.95
N THR A 255 9.90 6.35 -9.78
CA THR A 255 8.49 6.70 -9.60
C THR A 255 8.33 8.20 -9.36
N PRO A 256 7.39 8.88 -10.03
CA PRO A 256 7.10 10.28 -9.75
C PRO A 256 6.26 10.44 -8.47
N VAL A 257 6.39 11.57 -7.81
CA VAL A 257 5.47 11.98 -6.73
C VAL A 257 4.92 13.38 -7.06
N PRO A 258 3.60 13.51 -7.30
CA PRO A 258 2.56 12.47 -7.28
C PRO A 258 2.52 11.60 -8.53
N GLY A 259 1.85 10.44 -8.42
CA GLY A 259 1.51 9.61 -9.59
C GLY A 259 2.28 8.28 -9.72
N GLY A 260 3.19 8.01 -8.77
CA GLY A 260 3.90 6.72 -8.66
C GLY A 260 3.16 5.74 -7.75
N VAL A 261 3.63 5.59 -6.50
CA VAL A 261 3.15 4.56 -5.57
C VAL A 261 1.72 4.81 -5.06
N GLY A 262 1.33 6.07 -4.80
CA GLY A 262 0.02 6.39 -4.21
C GLY A 262 -1.19 5.78 -4.95
N PRO A 263 -1.31 5.93 -6.28
CA PRO A 263 -2.39 5.29 -7.04
C PRO A 263 -2.41 3.77 -6.92
N MET A 264 -1.26 3.13 -6.78
CA MET A 264 -1.12 1.68 -6.67
C MET A 264 -1.67 1.12 -5.36
N THR A 265 -1.50 1.84 -4.25
CA THR A 265 -2.09 1.45 -2.96
C THR A 265 -3.61 1.25 -3.07
N ILE A 266 -4.28 2.15 -3.79
CA ILE A 266 -5.73 2.04 -4.01
C ILE A 266 -6.07 0.88 -4.94
N ALA A 267 -5.30 0.65 -6.01
CA ALA A 267 -5.53 -0.47 -6.90
C ALA A 267 -5.36 -1.82 -6.18
N MET A 268 -4.35 -1.94 -5.32
CA MET A 268 -4.13 -3.16 -4.52
C MET A 268 -5.19 -3.37 -3.45
N LEU A 269 -5.74 -2.30 -2.87
CA LEU A 269 -6.90 -2.40 -1.99
C LEU A 269 -8.10 -3.00 -2.74
N MET A 270 -8.38 -2.53 -3.97
CA MET A 270 -9.44 -3.13 -4.80
C MET A 270 -9.15 -4.60 -5.10
N ASN A 271 -7.90 -4.95 -5.43
CA ASN A 271 -7.49 -6.33 -5.62
C ASN A 271 -7.75 -7.19 -4.37
N ASN A 272 -7.35 -6.72 -3.18
CA ASN A 272 -7.59 -7.44 -1.94
C ASN A 272 -9.10 -7.61 -1.65
N CYS A 273 -9.93 -6.62 -1.99
CA CYS A 273 -11.39 -6.75 -1.88
C CYS A 273 -11.93 -7.84 -2.81
N VAL A 274 -11.42 -7.97 -4.03
CA VAL A 274 -11.82 -9.03 -4.97
C VAL A 274 -11.31 -10.39 -4.48
N GLU A 275 -10.09 -10.47 -3.93
CA GLU A 275 -9.56 -11.70 -3.33
C GLU A 275 -10.46 -12.27 -2.21
N THR A 276 -11.16 -11.42 -1.46
CA THR A 276 -12.09 -11.91 -0.41
C THR A 276 -13.21 -12.77 -0.96
N ILE A 277 -13.64 -12.50 -2.18
CA ILE A 277 -14.73 -13.22 -2.82
C ILE A 277 -14.24 -14.41 -3.68
N ARG A 278 -13.06 -14.31 -4.33
CA ARG A 278 -12.39 -15.44 -4.98
C ARG A 278 -12.18 -16.63 -4.02
N GLY A 279 -11.70 -16.35 -2.80
CA GLY A 279 -11.47 -17.40 -1.79
C GLY A 279 -12.76 -18.07 -1.25
N ARG A 280 -13.94 -17.53 -1.53
CA ARG A 280 -15.22 -18.16 -1.18
C ARG A 280 -15.67 -19.18 -2.21
N GLU A 281 -15.41 -18.96 -3.51
CA GLU A 281 -15.68 -19.92 -4.57
C GLU A 281 -14.88 -21.22 -4.39
N GLU A 282 -13.63 -21.15 -3.91
CA GLU A 282 -12.80 -22.33 -3.68
C GLU A 282 -13.24 -23.17 -2.46
N ARG A 283 -14.16 -22.67 -1.63
CA ARG A 283 -14.65 -23.33 -0.39
C ARG A 283 -16.10 -23.80 -0.50
N ALA A 284 -16.81 -23.45 -1.57
CA ALA A 284 -18.17 -23.84 -1.85
C ALA A 284 -18.22 -25.05 -2.81
#